data_85b326d48e7140a377de3dc219b0c478
#
_entry.id   85b326d48e7140a377de3dc219b0c478
#
_cell.length_a   1.000
_cell.length_b   1.000
_cell.length_c   1.000
_cell.angle_alpha   90.00
_cell.angle_beta   90.00
_cell.angle_gamma   90.00
#
_symmetry.space_group_name_H-M   'P 1'
#
loop_
_entity.id
_entity.type
_entity.pdbx_description
1 polymer ?
#
loop_
_entity_poly.entity_id
_entity_poly.type
_entity_poly.pdbx_seq_one_letter_code
_entity_poly.pdbx_strand_id
1 'polypeptide(L)'
;MSRIRKYSVLLLCYVLLLCCVVTAPIPAKADRAAQSPQFMPGVTEEMTDPAFWSGLTNDPDALLATPEEMAQINAAAIATEGSNRRDMRSLKETYDGVARNQALQESAADDVKYYLGWIWDQNGKKLEQEDFDIITANVIDPNATEEMSVRWGIAVNRTDLITFPWDGQLLDDPSDIDFDYQPLVGIRVNEPVAVYSTSADGKYFGVTTSCCTGWVRVEDIAICKDKEEWLSAWDLPAEKRLVFWGDKMYTDYSNSASQASGRMITMGTVLERMEETDPDALVINRLPLHNYAVYLPVRNEDGSYSKRPALINARECVSEDYLPLTTANLAKVALASLGDAYGWGAGLNNEDCTSLNHSIFCCFGLDMPRNGTWQQLVESMPRIMIGAYTLEEKEALLDALPLGSLLNFPGHQMMYLGKQAGQYYVVSTVSSLMSPYSGKRQRTRCCQINTLDIKRANGKTWISELNRIFIPWVSLSEGEEYPQPELPTYHEYTSFVLEKGLMDPYPTGYFLPDRASTRAEAVEMLWRIAGKPEPDMEAEGFSDVAAGSDHEKAALWAKQAGIYSGEDGQFRGNTALTGNLLDELCQRFLDDAPDGLVPQTDDVLTRAELAQAAQAIWTANEAQKLPETTAK
;
A
#
# COMPACT_ATOMS: atom_id res chain seq x y z
N MET A 1 -63.70 -8.33 -62.04
CA MET A 1 -62.55 -7.38 -62.21
C MET A 1 -62.47 -6.24 -61.20
N SER A 2 -63.42 -6.05 -60.26
CA SER A 2 -63.42 -4.91 -59.29
C SER A 2 -62.77 -5.15 -57.91
N ARG A 3 -62.56 -6.39 -57.52
CA ARG A 3 -61.90 -6.69 -56.21
C ARG A 3 -60.39 -6.68 -56.28
N ILE A 4 -59.78 -7.02 -57.37
CA ILE A 4 -58.30 -7.06 -57.50
C ILE A 4 -57.70 -5.64 -57.53
N ARG A 5 -58.38 -4.66 -58.13
CA ARG A 5 -57.92 -3.26 -58.13
C ARG A 5 -57.93 -2.58 -56.74
N LYS A 6 -58.80 -3.00 -55.77
CA LYS A 6 -58.83 -2.42 -54.45
C LYS A 6 -57.67 -2.90 -53.61
N TYR A 7 -57.24 -4.13 -53.76
CA TYR A 7 -56.09 -4.65 -52.99
C TYR A 7 -54.74 -4.13 -53.53
N SER A 8 -54.62 -3.89 -54.80
CA SER A 8 -53.43 -3.30 -55.42
C SER A 8 -53.21 -1.85 -54.97
N VAL A 9 -54.27 -1.06 -54.82
CA VAL A 9 -54.17 0.32 -54.30
C VAL A 9 -53.87 0.36 -52.80
N LEU A 10 -54.43 -0.53 -52.02
CA LEU A 10 -54.12 -0.66 -50.58
C LEU A 10 -52.69 -1.14 -50.34
N LEU A 11 -52.17 -2.09 -51.17
CA LEU A 11 -50.80 -2.55 -51.05
C LEU A 11 -49.80 -1.46 -51.47
N LEU A 12 -50.11 -0.66 -52.51
CA LEU A 12 -49.28 0.46 -52.93
C LEU A 12 -49.24 1.57 -51.88
N CYS A 13 -50.39 1.88 -51.20
CA CYS A 13 -50.42 2.83 -50.10
C CYS A 13 -49.68 2.34 -48.85
N TYR A 14 -49.69 1.03 -48.57
CA TYR A 14 -48.94 0.46 -47.47
C TYR A 14 -47.41 0.47 -47.73
N VAL A 15 -46.99 0.17 -48.96
CA VAL A 15 -45.59 0.26 -49.39
C VAL A 15 -45.09 1.69 -49.39
N LEU A 16 -45.91 2.65 -49.83
CA LEU A 16 -45.58 4.09 -49.77
C LEU A 16 -45.55 4.63 -48.33
N LEU A 17 -46.42 4.16 -47.45
CA LEU A 17 -46.36 4.51 -46.02
C LEU A 17 -45.13 3.89 -45.34
N LEU A 18 -44.72 2.65 -45.69
CA LEU A 18 -43.47 2.07 -45.18
C LEU A 18 -42.22 2.79 -45.75
N CYS A 19 -42.24 3.24 -47.00
CA CYS A 19 -41.14 4.04 -47.56
C CYS A 19 -41.05 5.44 -46.94
N CYS A 20 -42.16 6.05 -46.53
CA CYS A 20 -42.14 7.35 -45.84
C CYS A 20 -41.68 7.27 -44.37
N VAL A 21 -41.82 6.09 -43.72
CA VAL A 21 -41.33 5.90 -42.38
C VAL A 21 -39.81 5.65 -42.35
N VAL A 22 -39.23 5.17 -43.46
CA VAL A 22 -37.80 4.89 -43.59
C VAL A 22 -36.94 6.12 -43.92
N THR A 23 -37.58 7.25 -44.32
CA THR A 23 -36.86 8.48 -44.66
C THR A 23 -37.00 9.63 -43.67
N ALA A 24 -37.60 9.41 -42.48
CA ALA A 24 -37.39 10.36 -41.40
C ALA A 24 -35.87 10.28 -41.03
N PRO A 25 -35.13 11.39 -41.11
CA PRO A 25 -33.75 11.36 -40.64
C PRO A 25 -33.85 10.94 -39.19
N ILE A 26 -33.23 9.79 -38.90
CA ILE A 26 -32.91 9.44 -37.50
C ILE A 26 -32.20 10.69 -36.97
N PRO A 27 -32.72 11.39 -35.93
CA PRO A 27 -32.00 12.52 -35.39
C PRO A 27 -30.61 12.00 -35.12
N ALA A 28 -29.61 12.59 -35.76
CA ALA A 28 -28.22 12.32 -35.49
C ALA A 28 -28.15 12.37 -33.94
N LYS A 29 -27.80 11.24 -33.28
CA LYS A 29 -27.45 11.27 -31.91
C LYS A 29 -26.52 12.46 -31.81
N ALA A 30 -26.95 13.51 -31.11
CA ALA A 30 -26.01 14.55 -30.75
C ALA A 30 -24.77 13.81 -30.29
N ASP A 31 -23.66 14.02 -30.95
CA ASP A 31 -22.38 13.49 -30.54
C ASP A 31 -22.18 14.00 -29.10
N ARG A 32 -22.69 13.21 -28.15
CA ARG A 32 -22.09 13.25 -26.82
C ARG A 32 -20.70 12.75 -27.10
N ALA A 33 -19.75 13.66 -27.16
CA ALA A 33 -18.34 13.31 -27.12
C ALA A 33 -18.22 12.23 -26.05
N ALA A 34 -17.80 11.03 -26.44
CA ALA A 34 -17.61 9.95 -25.51
C ALA A 34 -16.70 10.52 -24.41
N GLN A 35 -17.14 10.46 -23.17
CA GLN A 35 -16.34 10.98 -22.08
C GLN A 35 -15.09 10.11 -22.01
N SER A 36 -13.94 10.69 -22.36
CA SER A 36 -12.66 10.00 -22.22
C SER A 36 -12.41 9.68 -20.74
N PRO A 37 -11.68 8.60 -20.44
CA PRO A 37 -11.24 8.34 -19.07
C PRO A 37 -10.54 9.58 -18.49
N GLN A 38 -10.79 9.86 -17.23
CA GLN A 38 -10.11 10.94 -16.52
C GLN A 38 -8.81 10.41 -15.94
N PHE A 39 -7.71 11.08 -16.24
CA PHE A 39 -6.39 10.78 -15.66
C PHE A 39 -6.00 11.81 -14.61
N MET A 40 -5.09 11.42 -13.72
CA MET A 40 -4.47 12.35 -12.80
C MET A 40 -3.59 13.35 -13.56
N PRO A 41 -3.38 14.59 -13.04
CA PRO A 41 -2.49 15.56 -13.68
C PRO A 41 -1.12 14.98 -13.95
N GLY A 42 -0.60 15.23 -15.15
CA GLY A 42 0.68 14.70 -15.61
C GLY A 42 0.63 13.27 -16.15
N VAL A 43 -0.50 12.56 -16.02
CA VAL A 43 -0.68 11.20 -16.57
C VAL A 43 -1.35 11.29 -17.95
N THR A 44 -0.81 10.56 -18.92
CA THR A 44 -1.35 10.45 -20.29
C THR A 44 -1.89 9.05 -20.55
N GLU A 45 -2.68 8.89 -21.61
CA GLU A 45 -3.20 7.58 -22.03
C GLU A 45 -2.07 6.59 -22.33
N GLU A 46 -0.97 7.04 -22.95
CA GLU A 46 0.20 6.20 -23.23
C GLU A 46 0.82 5.59 -21.98
N MET A 47 0.73 6.27 -20.83
CA MET A 47 1.24 5.78 -19.55
C MET A 47 0.41 4.62 -18.97
N THR A 48 -0.75 4.31 -19.55
CA THR A 48 -1.53 3.13 -19.20
C THR A 48 -1.06 1.87 -19.92
N ASP A 49 -0.19 2.02 -20.93
CA ASP A 49 0.47 0.89 -21.60
C ASP A 49 1.71 0.45 -20.81
N PRO A 50 1.79 -0.81 -20.36
CA PRO A 50 2.97 -1.34 -19.68
C PRO A 50 4.28 -1.15 -20.45
N ALA A 51 4.23 -1.19 -21.80
CA ALA A 51 5.39 -1.01 -22.65
C ALA A 51 6.00 0.40 -22.52
N PHE A 52 5.21 1.41 -22.18
CA PHE A 52 5.71 2.75 -21.91
C PHE A 52 6.73 2.76 -20.77
N TRP A 53 6.42 2.10 -19.67
CA TRP A 53 7.26 2.09 -18.46
C TRP A 53 8.44 1.12 -18.60
N SER A 54 8.20 -0.10 -19.11
CA SER A 54 9.28 -1.06 -19.34
C SER A 54 10.29 -0.57 -20.38
N GLY A 55 9.86 0.23 -21.34
CA GLY A 55 10.72 0.87 -22.34
C GLY A 55 11.68 1.93 -21.79
N LEU A 56 11.55 2.32 -20.52
CA LEU A 56 12.50 3.22 -19.84
C LEU A 56 13.79 2.49 -19.42
N THR A 57 13.80 1.16 -19.41
CA THR A 57 14.99 0.35 -19.12
C THR A 57 15.62 -0.21 -20.39
N ASN A 58 16.93 -0.46 -20.37
CA ASN A 58 17.68 -0.95 -21.55
C ASN A 58 17.36 -2.42 -21.88
N ASP A 59 17.07 -3.25 -20.88
CA ASP A 59 16.75 -4.68 -21.04
C ASP A 59 15.53 -5.02 -20.17
N PRO A 60 14.30 -4.77 -20.68
CA PRO A 60 13.10 -4.99 -19.90
C PRO A 60 12.77 -6.46 -19.65
N ASP A 61 13.37 -7.39 -20.42
CA ASP A 61 13.16 -8.83 -20.32
C ASP A 61 14.23 -9.55 -19.48
N ALA A 62 15.24 -8.82 -19.01
CA ALA A 62 16.21 -9.38 -18.06
C ALA A 62 15.54 -9.78 -16.76
N LEU A 63 15.92 -10.94 -16.21
CA LEU A 63 15.44 -11.41 -14.92
C LEU A 63 15.93 -10.46 -13.81
N LEU A 64 15.01 -9.99 -12.99
CA LEU A 64 15.30 -9.24 -11.77
C LEU A 64 15.65 -10.18 -10.61
N ALA A 65 15.05 -11.37 -10.58
CA ALA A 65 15.40 -12.46 -9.68
C ALA A 65 15.02 -13.81 -10.32
N THR A 66 15.78 -14.84 -9.98
CA THR A 66 15.50 -16.23 -10.35
C THR A 66 14.44 -16.84 -9.42
N PRO A 67 13.75 -17.93 -9.83
CA PRO A 67 12.83 -18.66 -8.94
C PRO A 67 13.49 -19.13 -7.64
N GLU A 68 14.78 -19.51 -7.69
CA GLU A 68 15.55 -19.95 -6.53
C GLU A 68 15.80 -18.80 -5.53
N GLU A 69 16.14 -17.62 -6.03
CA GLU A 69 16.29 -16.41 -5.19
C GLU A 69 14.96 -16.02 -4.55
N MET A 70 13.85 -16.04 -5.30
CA MET A 70 12.52 -15.77 -4.76
C MET A 70 12.11 -16.80 -3.69
N ALA A 71 12.46 -18.08 -3.88
CA ALA A 71 12.21 -19.11 -2.86
C ALA A 71 13.01 -18.85 -1.57
N GLN A 72 14.24 -18.33 -1.68
CA GLN A 72 15.06 -17.93 -0.52
C GLN A 72 14.43 -16.74 0.22
N ILE A 73 13.93 -15.73 -0.50
CA ILE A 73 13.23 -14.58 0.08
C ILE A 73 11.96 -15.04 0.82
N ASN A 74 11.16 -15.94 0.20
CA ASN A 74 9.99 -16.51 0.85
C ASN A 74 10.36 -17.26 2.14
N ALA A 75 11.42 -18.06 2.11
CA ALA A 75 11.90 -18.80 3.28
C ALA A 75 12.38 -17.85 4.41
N ALA A 76 13.10 -16.79 4.05
CA ALA A 76 13.53 -15.76 5.00
C ALA A 76 12.32 -15.04 5.64
N ALA A 77 11.30 -14.69 4.85
CA ALA A 77 10.08 -14.08 5.37
C ALA A 77 9.34 -15.02 6.35
N ILE A 78 9.28 -16.31 6.05
CA ILE A 78 8.68 -17.34 6.94
C ILE A 78 9.49 -17.48 8.22
N ALA A 79 10.83 -17.44 8.16
CA ALA A 79 11.70 -17.58 9.32
C ALA A 79 11.70 -16.33 10.23
N THR A 80 11.25 -15.18 9.72
CA THR A 80 11.24 -13.91 10.45
C THR A 80 10.09 -13.87 11.46
N GLU A 81 10.41 -13.75 12.75
CA GLU A 81 9.41 -13.59 13.82
C GLU A 81 8.58 -12.31 13.61
N GLY A 82 7.28 -12.41 13.76
CA GLY A 82 6.36 -11.28 13.62
C GLY A 82 6.02 -10.88 12.17
N SER A 83 6.65 -11.50 11.15
CA SER A 83 6.33 -11.25 9.74
C SER A 83 4.91 -11.69 9.35
N ASN A 84 4.27 -12.51 10.17
CA ASN A 84 3.01 -13.23 9.93
C ASN A 84 3.04 -14.16 8.70
N ARG A 85 4.23 -14.46 8.17
CA ARG A 85 4.39 -15.47 7.12
C ARG A 85 4.49 -16.87 7.72
N ARG A 86 3.83 -17.83 7.09
CA ARG A 86 3.77 -19.23 7.56
C ARG A 86 3.99 -20.20 6.41
N ASP A 87 4.80 -21.22 6.65
CA ASP A 87 4.83 -22.38 5.77
C ASP A 87 3.61 -23.27 6.08
N MET A 88 2.63 -23.20 5.21
CA MET A 88 1.39 -23.98 5.37
C MET A 88 1.64 -25.49 5.38
N ARG A 89 2.69 -25.99 4.70
CA ARG A 89 3.04 -27.41 4.66
C ARG A 89 3.47 -27.94 6.02
N SER A 90 4.12 -27.09 6.83
CA SER A 90 4.68 -27.45 8.13
C SER A 90 3.69 -27.41 9.28
N LEU A 91 2.44 -27.00 9.06
CA LEU A 91 1.42 -26.90 10.10
C LEU A 91 1.17 -28.26 10.77
N LYS A 92 1.05 -28.22 12.12
CA LYS A 92 0.71 -29.40 12.93
C LYS A 92 -0.71 -29.89 12.63
N GLU A 93 -0.93 -31.18 12.75
CA GLU A 93 -2.22 -31.81 12.48
C GLU A 93 -3.19 -31.74 13.66
N THR A 94 -2.66 -31.53 14.87
CA THR A 94 -3.44 -31.42 16.11
C THR A 94 -3.10 -30.15 16.87
N TYR A 95 -4.03 -29.71 17.69
CA TYR A 95 -3.89 -28.51 18.51
C TYR A 95 -4.78 -28.62 19.77
N ASP A 96 -4.50 -27.76 20.75
CA ASP A 96 -5.34 -27.58 21.93
C ASP A 96 -6.46 -26.58 21.61
N GLY A 97 -7.70 -27.07 21.48
CA GLY A 97 -8.87 -26.25 21.15
C GLY A 97 -9.28 -25.32 22.30
N VAL A 98 -9.07 -25.71 23.55
CA VAL A 98 -9.38 -24.87 24.72
C VAL A 98 -8.42 -23.68 24.77
N ALA A 99 -7.12 -23.94 24.62
CA ALA A 99 -6.11 -22.87 24.53
C ALA A 99 -6.35 -21.98 23.30
N ARG A 100 -6.80 -22.56 22.18
CA ARG A 100 -7.17 -21.78 20.97
C ARG A 100 -8.35 -20.85 21.23
N ASN A 101 -9.41 -21.31 21.90
CA ASN A 101 -10.55 -20.46 22.28
C ASN A 101 -10.11 -19.29 23.16
N GLN A 102 -9.23 -19.55 24.13
CA GLN A 102 -8.68 -18.48 24.96
C GLN A 102 -7.92 -17.44 24.12
N ALA A 103 -7.03 -17.88 23.23
CA ALA A 103 -6.29 -16.99 22.36
C ALA A 103 -7.19 -16.17 21.42
N LEU A 104 -8.28 -16.76 20.90
CA LEU A 104 -9.27 -16.05 20.10
C LEU A 104 -10.02 -14.99 20.90
N GLN A 105 -10.38 -15.27 22.16
CA GLN A 105 -11.02 -14.30 23.03
C GLN A 105 -10.08 -13.14 23.38
N GLU A 106 -8.80 -13.43 23.69
CA GLU A 106 -7.79 -12.40 23.96
C GLU A 106 -7.57 -11.50 22.73
N SER A 107 -7.42 -12.09 21.54
CA SER A 107 -7.30 -11.33 20.29
C SER A 107 -8.53 -10.47 20.01
N ALA A 108 -9.74 -11.03 20.14
CA ALA A 108 -10.98 -10.29 19.95
C ALA A 108 -11.13 -9.13 20.96
N ALA A 109 -10.68 -9.32 22.20
CA ALA A 109 -10.70 -8.25 23.21
C ALA A 109 -9.74 -7.10 22.87
N ASP A 110 -8.58 -7.40 22.28
CA ASP A 110 -7.65 -6.38 21.82
C ASP A 110 -8.19 -5.63 20.58
N ASP A 111 -8.83 -6.33 19.65
CA ASP A 111 -9.52 -5.72 18.51
C ASP A 111 -10.66 -4.80 18.99
N VAL A 112 -11.46 -5.22 19.97
CA VAL A 112 -12.51 -4.38 20.57
C VAL A 112 -11.93 -3.10 21.16
N LYS A 113 -10.82 -3.17 21.92
CA LYS A 113 -10.14 -1.98 22.47
C LYS A 113 -9.74 -0.98 21.36
N TYR A 114 -9.33 -1.51 20.20
CA TYR A 114 -8.96 -0.68 19.05
C TYR A 114 -10.18 0.02 18.45
N TYR A 115 -11.30 -0.69 18.28
CA TYR A 115 -12.49 -0.17 17.58
C TYR A 115 -13.44 0.62 18.49
N LEU A 116 -13.45 0.35 19.78
CA LEU A 116 -14.39 0.94 20.73
C LEU A 116 -14.29 2.48 20.75
N GLY A 117 -15.44 3.13 20.61
CA GLY A 117 -15.57 4.58 20.73
C GLY A 117 -15.50 5.37 19.41
N TRP A 118 -15.10 4.74 18.28
CA TRP A 118 -14.99 5.46 17.01
C TRP A 118 -15.58 4.71 15.78
N ILE A 119 -16.19 3.54 15.96
CA ILE A 119 -16.74 2.71 14.90
C ILE A 119 -18.28 2.71 14.90
N TRP A 120 -18.86 2.64 13.71
CA TRP A 120 -20.31 2.48 13.46
C TRP A 120 -20.56 1.21 12.62
N ASP A 121 -21.78 0.68 12.70
CA ASP A 121 -22.27 -0.36 11.79
C ASP A 121 -22.82 0.25 10.48
N GLN A 122 -23.18 -0.62 9.53
CA GLN A 122 -23.79 -0.25 8.24
C GLN A 122 -25.19 0.43 8.37
N ASN A 123 -25.80 0.41 9.53
CA ASN A 123 -27.10 1.06 9.81
C ASN A 123 -26.90 2.45 10.45
N GLY A 124 -25.66 2.88 10.64
CA GLY A 124 -25.32 4.15 11.28
C GLY A 124 -25.42 4.13 12.78
N LYS A 125 -25.48 2.94 13.42
CA LYS A 125 -25.40 2.78 14.86
C LYS A 125 -23.92 2.79 15.28
N LYS A 126 -23.56 3.67 16.21
CA LYS A 126 -22.24 3.60 16.86
C LYS A 126 -22.17 2.36 17.74
N LEU A 127 -21.13 1.56 17.56
CA LEU A 127 -20.94 0.34 18.32
C LEU A 127 -20.38 0.66 19.70
N GLU A 128 -21.07 0.17 20.72
CA GLU A 128 -20.69 0.28 22.13
C GLU A 128 -20.21 -1.07 22.68
N GLN A 129 -19.72 -1.13 23.91
CA GLN A 129 -19.19 -2.36 24.52
C GLN A 129 -20.20 -3.51 24.47
N GLU A 130 -21.48 -3.26 24.72
CA GLU A 130 -22.54 -4.27 24.71
C GLU A 130 -22.73 -4.92 23.32
N ASP A 131 -22.53 -4.15 22.23
CA ASP A 131 -22.59 -4.69 20.87
C ASP A 131 -21.38 -5.59 20.61
N PHE A 132 -20.20 -5.17 21.02
CA PHE A 132 -18.99 -5.97 20.91
C PHE A 132 -19.05 -7.23 21.79
N ASP A 133 -19.67 -7.19 22.94
CA ASP A 133 -19.89 -8.38 23.80
C ASP A 133 -20.74 -9.44 23.06
N ILE A 134 -21.73 -9.02 22.28
CA ILE A 134 -22.54 -9.90 21.43
C ILE A 134 -21.71 -10.46 20.27
N ILE A 135 -20.95 -9.61 19.57
CA ILE A 135 -20.11 -9.98 18.43
C ILE A 135 -19.03 -10.99 18.88
N THR A 136 -18.33 -10.69 19.97
CA THR A 136 -17.23 -11.50 20.48
C THR A 136 -17.68 -12.79 21.16
N ALA A 137 -18.92 -12.88 21.62
CA ALA A 137 -19.48 -14.15 22.07
C ALA A 137 -19.49 -15.22 20.96
N ASN A 138 -19.49 -14.80 19.69
CA ASN A 138 -19.46 -15.69 18.53
C ASN A 138 -18.08 -16.25 18.18
N VAL A 139 -16.98 -15.73 18.76
CA VAL A 139 -15.62 -16.24 18.50
C VAL A 139 -15.31 -17.57 19.17
N ILE A 140 -16.15 -18.02 20.08
CA ILE A 140 -15.96 -19.25 20.86
C ILE A 140 -16.45 -20.46 20.04
N ASP A 141 -15.59 -21.45 19.85
CA ASP A 141 -16.02 -22.77 19.36
C ASP A 141 -16.62 -23.55 20.53
N PRO A 142 -17.93 -23.84 20.52
CA PRO A 142 -18.60 -24.55 21.60
C PRO A 142 -18.18 -26.04 21.69
N ASN A 143 -17.50 -26.56 20.68
CA ASN A 143 -17.04 -27.95 20.61
C ASN A 143 -15.55 -28.10 20.93
N ALA A 144 -14.88 -27.05 21.38
CA ALA A 144 -13.45 -27.07 21.65
C ALA A 144 -13.10 -28.03 22.81
N THR A 145 -12.11 -28.88 22.59
CA THR A 145 -11.53 -29.82 23.56
C THR A 145 -10.01 -29.64 23.61
N GLU A 146 -9.34 -30.23 24.63
CA GLU A 146 -7.89 -30.15 24.78
C GLU A 146 -7.12 -30.75 23.60
N GLU A 147 -7.70 -31.71 22.90
CA GLU A 147 -7.10 -32.31 21.70
C GLU A 147 -8.09 -32.26 20.53
N MET A 148 -7.73 -31.49 19.50
CA MET A 148 -8.49 -31.33 18.27
C MET A 148 -7.59 -31.54 17.06
N SER A 149 -8.18 -32.06 15.99
CA SER A 149 -7.52 -32.16 14.68
C SER A 149 -7.79 -30.91 13.85
N VAL A 150 -6.75 -30.44 13.15
CA VAL A 150 -6.90 -29.36 12.15
C VAL A 150 -7.76 -29.88 11.00
N ARG A 151 -8.73 -29.11 10.56
CA ARG A 151 -9.49 -29.36 9.35
C ARG A 151 -8.83 -28.61 8.19
N TRP A 152 -8.51 -29.34 7.15
CA TRP A 152 -7.76 -28.83 6.00
C TRP A 152 -8.72 -28.29 4.96
N GLY A 153 -8.75 -26.96 4.77
CA GLY A 153 -9.71 -26.28 3.91
C GLY A 153 -9.10 -25.74 2.63
N ILE A 154 -9.88 -25.71 1.57
CA ILE A 154 -9.59 -25.02 0.31
C ILE A 154 -10.70 -24.01 0.03
N ALA A 155 -10.32 -22.79 -0.33
CA ALA A 155 -11.28 -21.76 -0.72
C ALA A 155 -11.90 -22.08 -2.09
N VAL A 156 -13.23 -22.14 -2.14
CA VAL A 156 -13.98 -22.44 -3.36
C VAL A 156 -14.52 -21.19 -4.05
N ASN A 157 -14.54 -20.07 -3.34
CA ASN A 157 -14.86 -18.74 -3.84
C ASN A 157 -13.73 -17.77 -3.47
N ARG A 158 -13.64 -16.65 -4.21
CA ARG A 158 -12.98 -15.47 -3.67
C ARG A 158 -13.78 -15.00 -2.45
N THR A 159 -13.16 -14.92 -1.29
CA THR A 159 -13.83 -14.56 -0.04
C THR A 159 -12.93 -13.68 0.83
N ASP A 160 -13.53 -12.95 1.79
CA ASP A 160 -12.79 -12.10 2.70
C ASP A 160 -12.46 -12.83 4.00
N LEU A 161 -11.22 -12.78 4.44
CA LEU A 161 -10.85 -13.07 5.81
C LEU A 161 -11.16 -11.83 6.65
N ILE A 162 -11.98 -11.98 7.68
CA ILE A 162 -12.52 -10.87 8.48
C ILE A 162 -12.09 -10.95 9.95
N THR A 163 -12.15 -9.81 10.64
CA THR A 163 -11.73 -9.68 12.05
C THR A 163 -12.65 -10.43 13.00
N PHE A 164 -13.97 -10.24 12.86
CA PHE A 164 -14.96 -10.87 13.73
C PHE A 164 -15.90 -11.78 12.93
N PRO A 165 -16.37 -12.92 13.49
CA PRO A 165 -17.36 -13.78 12.85
C PRO A 165 -18.74 -13.14 12.89
N TRP A 166 -18.94 -12.09 12.11
CA TRP A 166 -20.12 -11.23 12.12
C TRP A 166 -20.41 -10.68 10.73
N ASP A 167 -21.70 -10.63 10.35
CA ASP A 167 -22.15 -10.16 9.03
C ASP A 167 -22.23 -8.62 8.90
N GLY A 168 -21.91 -7.88 9.95
CA GLY A 168 -21.94 -6.42 9.93
C GLY A 168 -20.63 -5.80 9.45
N GLN A 169 -20.64 -4.49 9.28
CA GLN A 169 -19.50 -3.68 8.86
C GLN A 169 -18.93 -2.86 10.04
N LEU A 170 -17.66 -2.55 9.98
CA LEU A 170 -16.96 -1.65 10.90
C LEU A 170 -16.57 -0.38 10.14
N LEU A 171 -17.31 0.70 10.32
CA LEU A 171 -17.18 1.95 9.57
C LEU A 171 -16.67 3.09 10.47
N ASP A 172 -15.68 3.87 10.01
CA ASP A 172 -15.26 5.11 10.68
C ASP A 172 -16.18 6.31 10.35
N ASP A 173 -16.87 6.23 9.23
CA ASP A 173 -17.89 7.18 8.78
C ASP A 173 -19.14 6.41 8.34
N PRO A 174 -20.27 6.50 9.05
CA PRO A 174 -21.47 5.74 8.70
C PRO A 174 -22.09 6.13 7.34
N SER A 175 -21.64 7.23 6.74
CA SER A 175 -22.00 7.62 5.37
C SER A 175 -21.12 6.97 4.30
N ASP A 176 -20.04 6.26 4.70
CA ASP A 176 -19.06 5.63 3.82
C ASP A 176 -19.08 4.11 3.94
N ILE A 177 -20.18 3.50 3.49
CA ILE A 177 -20.41 2.04 3.57
C ILE A 177 -19.45 1.21 2.70
N ASP A 178 -18.68 1.85 1.82
CA ASP A 178 -17.66 1.20 0.99
C ASP A 178 -16.27 1.13 1.67
N PHE A 179 -16.15 1.61 2.92
CA PHE A 179 -14.91 1.56 3.68
C PHE A 179 -15.09 0.79 4.98
N ASP A 180 -15.06 -0.53 4.85
CA ASP A 180 -15.27 -1.47 5.93
C ASP A 180 -13.91 -1.93 6.50
N TYR A 181 -13.69 -1.77 7.79
CA TYR A 181 -12.49 -2.23 8.51
C TYR A 181 -12.53 -3.72 8.87
N GLN A 182 -13.64 -4.44 8.62
CA GLN A 182 -13.78 -5.87 8.89
C GLN A 182 -12.78 -6.74 8.11
N PRO A 183 -12.59 -6.54 6.76
CA PRO A 183 -11.67 -7.36 5.99
C PRO A 183 -10.21 -7.14 6.37
N LEU A 184 -9.45 -8.25 6.47
CA LEU A 184 -8.02 -8.31 6.74
C LEU A 184 -7.21 -8.62 5.48
N VAL A 185 -7.69 -9.62 4.72
CA VAL A 185 -7.09 -10.06 3.46
C VAL A 185 -8.12 -10.80 2.61
N GLY A 186 -7.98 -10.69 1.29
CA GLY A 186 -8.76 -11.51 0.36
C GLY A 186 -8.14 -12.90 0.18
N ILE A 187 -8.95 -13.92 0.35
CA ILE A 187 -8.58 -15.33 0.06
C ILE A 187 -9.00 -15.63 -1.38
N ARG A 188 -8.07 -16.12 -2.19
CA ARG A 188 -8.31 -16.46 -3.60
C ARG A 188 -8.94 -17.84 -3.73
N VAL A 189 -9.57 -18.10 -4.87
CA VAL A 189 -9.98 -19.47 -5.22
C VAL A 189 -8.77 -20.40 -5.23
N ASN A 190 -8.93 -21.60 -4.72
CA ASN A 190 -7.89 -22.62 -4.53
C ASN A 190 -6.80 -22.29 -3.48
N GLU A 191 -6.96 -21.18 -2.74
CA GLU A 191 -6.03 -20.86 -1.66
C GLU A 191 -6.26 -21.76 -0.44
N PRO A 192 -5.17 -22.31 0.16
CA PRO A 192 -5.29 -23.21 1.31
C PRO A 192 -5.56 -22.44 2.61
N VAL A 193 -6.39 -23.02 3.46
CA VAL A 193 -6.62 -22.55 4.83
C VAL A 193 -6.53 -23.70 5.82
N ALA A 194 -6.00 -23.43 7.01
CA ALA A 194 -6.08 -24.37 8.14
C ALA A 194 -7.19 -23.91 9.08
N VAL A 195 -8.20 -24.74 9.26
CA VAL A 195 -9.39 -24.43 10.06
C VAL A 195 -9.21 -24.97 11.48
N TYR A 196 -9.20 -24.07 12.46
CA TYR A 196 -8.96 -24.36 13.87
C TYR A 196 -10.21 -24.23 14.74
N SER A 197 -11.24 -23.54 14.29
CA SER A 197 -12.46 -23.34 15.08
C SER A 197 -13.67 -23.13 14.18
N THR A 198 -14.87 -23.24 14.77
CA THR A 198 -16.13 -22.83 14.16
C THR A 198 -16.79 -21.82 15.10
N SER A 199 -17.31 -20.73 14.57
CA SER A 199 -18.04 -19.74 15.37
C SER A 199 -19.23 -20.38 16.10
N ALA A 200 -19.67 -19.78 17.20
CA ALA A 200 -20.76 -20.32 18.01
C ALA A 200 -22.07 -20.50 17.22
N ASP A 201 -22.33 -19.62 16.23
CA ASP A 201 -23.50 -19.72 15.34
C ASP A 201 -23.30 -20.67 14.15
N GLY A 202 -22.09 -21.23 13.99
CA GLY A 202 -21.75 -22.19 12.94
C GLY A 202 -21.56 -21.61 11.55
N LYS A 203 -21.59 -20.29 11.36
CA LYS A 203 -21.51 -19.64 10.04
C LYS A 203 -20.09 -19.34 9.58
N TYR A 204 -19.12 -19.30 10.49
CA TYR A 204 -17.76 -18.94 10.20
C TYR A 204 -16.77 -20.00 10.68
N PHE A 205 -15.71 -20.17 9.91
CA PHE A 205 -14.51 -20.89 10.33
C PHE A 205 -13.45 -19.90 10.79
N GLY A 206 -12.86 -20.14 11.96
CA GLY A 206 -11.63 -19.49 12.40
C GLY A 206 -10.45 -20.17 11.73
N VAL A 207 -9.77 -19.46 10.82
CA VAL A 207 -8.76 -20.01 9.94
C VAL A 207 -7.43 -19.30 10.04
N THR A 208 -6.38 -20.00 9.63
CA THR A 208 -5.05 -19.43 9.37
C THR A 208 -4.71 -19.64 7.91
N THR A 209 -4.24 -18.58 7.26
CA THR A 209 -3.68 -18.58 5.89
C THR A 209 -2.15 -18.46 5.96
N SER A 210 -1.49 -18.40 4.81
CA SER A 210 -0.05 -18.17 4.72
C SER A 210 0.41 -16.82 5.32
N CYS A 211 -0.50 -15.84 5.46
CA CYS A 211 -0.14 -14.47 5.89
C CYS A 211 -1.02 -13.89 7.00
N CYS A 212 -2.21 -14.44 7.27
CA CYS A 212 -3.16 -13.89 8.23
C CYS A 212 -3.91 -14.96 9.00
N THR A 213 -4.52 -14.56 10.12
CA THR A 213 -5.48 -15.37 10.88
C THR A 213 -6.74 -14.54 11.07
N GLY A 214 -7.91 -15.14 10.95
CA GLY A 214 -9.20 -14.47 11.08
C GLY A 214 -10.36 -15.43 10.81
N TRP A 215 -11.49 -14.88 10.41
CA TRP A 215 -12.72 -15.61 10.18
C TRP A 215 -13.12 -15.58 8.72
N VAL A 216 -13.68 -16.69 8.22
CA VAL A 216 -14.16 -16.84 6.84
C VAL A 216 -15.49 -17.59 6.85
N ARG A 217 -16.40 -17.30 5.89
CA ARG A 217 -17.67 -17.98 5.80
C ARG A 217 -17.48 -19.47 5.53
N VAL A 218 -18.22 -20.30 6.25
CA VAL A 218 -18.20 -21.78 6.10
C VAL A 218 -18.51 -22.22 4.67
N GLU A 219 -19.41 -21.52 4.00
CA GLU A 219 -19.85 -21.82 2.64
C GLU A 219 -18.76 -21.64 1.57
N ASP A 220 -17.74 -20.81 1.86
CA ASP A 220 -16.65 -20.52 0.94
C ASP A 220 -15.46 -21.47 1.07
N ILE A 221 -15.48 -22.37 2.05
CA ILE A 221 -14.39 -23.31 2.32
C ILE A 221 -14.88 -24.75 2.17
N ALA A 222 -14.22 -25.56 1.34
CA ALA A 222 -14.41 -27.00 1.28
C ALA A 222 -13.36 -27.72 2.12
N ILE A 223 -13.76 -28.74 2.88
CA ILE A 223 -12.88 -29.47 3.80
C ILE A 223 -12.36 -30.75 3.10
N CYS A 224 -11.06 -30.87 2.97
CA CYS A 224 -10.37 -32.07 2.48
C CYS A 224 -10.45 -33.19 3.53
N LYS A 225 -10.40 -34.43 3.07
CA LYS A 225 -10.47 -35.62 3.96
C LYS A 225 -9.27 -35.69 4.92
N ASP A 226 -8.08 -35.27 4.45
CA ASP A 226 -6.82 -35.31 5.17
C ASP A 226 -5.83 -34.25 4.62
N LYS A 227 -4.66 -34.16 5.24
CA LYS A 227 -3.60 -33.22 4.86
C LYS A 227 -2.99 -33.56 3.48
N GLU A 228 -2.96 -34.84 3.08
CA GLU A 228 -2.41 -35.26 1.80
C GLU A 228 -3.29 -34.79 0.64
N GLU A 229 -4.61 -34.96 0.73
CA GLU A 229 -5.54 -34.41 -0.26
C GLU A 229 -5.46 -32.90 -0.35
N TRP A 230 -5.36 -32.23 0.81
CA TRP A 230 -5.21 -30.76 0.88
C TRP A 230 -3.93 -30.29 0.21
N LEU A 231 -2.77 -30.89 0.51
CA LEU A 231 -1.50 -30.54 -0.15
C LEU A 231 -1.59 -30.76 -1.67
N SER A 232 -2.18 -31.88 -2.11
CA SER A 232 -2.33 -32.17 -3.54
C SER A 232 -3.22 -31.18 -4.30
N ALA A 233 -4.09 -30.45 -3.60
CA ALA A 233 -5.01 -29.49 -4.20
C ALA A 233 -4.34 -28.15 -4.56
N TRP A 234 -3.35 -27.71 -3.80
CA TRP A 234 -2.76 -26.37 -3.95
C TRP A 234 -1.24 -26.34 -4.10
N ASP A 235 -0.52 -27.30 -3.54
CA ASP A 235 0.94 -27.39 -3.66
C ASP A 235 1.33 -28.07 -4.98
N LEU A 236 1.02 -27.39 -6.07
CA LEU A 236 1.11 -27.90 -7.41
C LEU A 236 2.54 -27.80 -7.95
N PRO A 237 3.04 -28.83 -8.67
CA PRO A 237 4.29 -28.72 -9.42
C PRO A 237 4.13 -27.76 -10.60
N ALA A 238 5.23 -27.22 -11.10
CA ALA A 238 5.25 -26.16 -12.12
C ALA A 238 4.43 -26.53 -13.37
N GLU A 239 4.58 -27.76 -13.86
CA GLU A 239 3.90 -28.27 -15.06
C GLU A 239 2.36 -28.37 -14.92
N LYS A 240 1.85 -28.32 -13.69
CA LYS A 240 0.40 -28.35 -13.41
C LYS A 240 -0.21 -27.00 -13.06
N ARG A 241 0.59 -25.94 -13.01
CA ARG A 241 0.10 -24.60 -12.64
C ARG A 241 -0.48 -23.88 -13.84
N LEU A 242 -1.56 -23.15 -13.61
CA LEU A 242 -2.01 -22.01 -14.41
C LEU A 242 -2.17 -20.84 -13.46
N VAL A 243 -1.40 -19.75 -13.69
CA VAL A 243 -1.40 -18.57 -12.85
C VAL A 243 -2.18 -17.45 -13.54
N PHE A 244 -3.15 -16.88 -12.86
CA PHE A 244 -3.89 -15.71 -13.33
C PHE A 244 -3.21 -14.43 -12.86
N TRP A 245 -2.80 -13.57 -13.79
CA TRP A 245 -2.08 -12.32 -13.51
C TRP A 245 -2.88 -11.05 -13.86
N GLY A 246 -4.09 -11.18 -14.41
CA GLY A 246 -5.00 -10.06 -14.62
C GLY A 246 -5.68 -9.60 -13.33
N ASP A 247 -6.49 -8.58 -13.41
CA ASP A 247 -7.26 -8.11 -12.26
C ASP A 247 -8.32 -9.14 -11.83
N LYS A 248 -9.37 -9.30 -12.63
CA LYS A 248 -10.49 -10.21 -12.37
C LYS A 248 -10.99 -10.86 -13.66
N MET A 249 -11.40 -12.10 -13.57
CA MET A 249 -12.16 -12.79 -14.59
C MET A 249 -13.24 -13.68 -13.97
N TYR A 250 -14.16 -14.15 -14.79
CA TYR A 250 -15.17 -15.13 -14.36
C TYR A 250 -15.09 -16.36 -15.25
N THR A 251 -15.17 -17.54 -14.64
CA THR A 251 -15.24 -18.78 -15.41
C THR A 251 -16.53 -18.87 -16.22
N ASP A 252 -16.49 -19.59 -17.34
CA ASP A 252 -17.65 -19.79 -18.21
C ASP A 252 -18.80 -20.50 -17.47
N TYR A 253 -20.03 -20.15 -17.84
CA TYR A 253 -21.22 -20.83 -17.35
C TYR A 253 -21.46 -22.13 -18.13
N SER A 254 -21.69 -23.22 -17.37
CA SER A 254 -22.04 -24.52 -17.93
C SER A 254 -23.01 -25.26 -17.01
N ASN A 255 -24.10 -25.80 -17.56
CA ASN A 255 -25.04 -26.62 -16.82
C ASN A 255 -24.42 -27.94 -16.38
N SER A 256 -23.42 -28.47 -17.13
CA SER A 256 -22.72 -29.70 -16.78
C SER A 256 -21.70 -29.53 -15.65
N ALA A 257 -21.32 -28.30 -15.32
CA ALA A 257 -20.38 -27.95 -14.25
C ALA A 257 -20.87 -26.71 -13.49
N SER A 258 -22.14 -26.66 -13.11
CA SER A 258 -22.77 -25.49 -12.47
C SER A 258 -22.03 -25.03 -11.22
N GLN A 259 -21.46 -25.92 -10.43
CA GLN A 259 -20.68 -25.61 -9.24
C GLN A 259 -19.35 -24.88 -9.53
N ALA A 260 -18.80 -25.01 -10.75
CA ALA A 260 -17.57 -24.36 -11.20
C ALA A 260 -17.84 -23.18 -12.14
N SER A 261 -19.11 -22.83 -12.39
CA SER A 261 -19.55 -21.77 -13.30
C SER A 261 -19.57 -20.41 -12.61
N GLY A 262 -19.18 -19.36 -13.34
CA GLY A 262 -19.25 -17.98 -12.87
C GLY A 262 -18.37 -17.69 -11.64
N ARG A 263 -17.32 -18.48 -11.42
CA ARG A 263 -16.37 -18.26 -10.32
C ARG A 263 -15.47 -17.09 -10.65
N MET A 264 -15.34 -16.17 -9.70
CA MET A 264 -14.41 -15.05 -9.80
C MET A 264 -13.00 -15.55 -9.53
N ILE A 265 -12.11 -15.30 -10.46
CA ILE A 265 -10.67 -15.53 -10.36
C ILE A 265 -9.99 -14.18 -10.30
N THR A 266 -9.11 -13.98 -9.33
CA THR A 266 -8.42 -12.71 -9.08
C THR A 266 -6.91 -12.87 -9.21
N MET A 267 -6.19 -11.76 -9.32
CA MET A 267 -4.74 -11.69 -9.47
C MET A 267 -4.01 -12.58 -8.47
N GLY A 268 -3.02 -13.34 -8.95
CA GLY A 268 -2.23 -14.26 -8.13
C GLY A 268 -2.89 -15.62 -7.87
N THR A 269 -4.10 -15.89 -8.40
CA THR A 269 -4.74 -17.21 -8.29
C THR A 269 -3.95 -18.26 -9.05
N VAL A 270 -3.69 -19.40 -8.41
CA VAL A 270 -3.05 -20.58 -9.01
C VAL A 270 -4.06 -21.70 -9.13
N LEU A 271 -4.29 -22.19 -10.35
CA LEU A 271 -5.21 -23.28 -10.66
C LEU A 271 -4.47 -24.52 -11.15
N GLU A 272 -5.05 -25.70 -10.91
CA GLU A 272 -4.53 -26.98 -11.43
C GLU A 272 -4.93 -27.16 -12.89
N ARG A 273 -3.96 -27.26 -13.80
CA ARG A 273 -4.19 -27.64 -15.20
C ARG A 273 -4.56 -29.11 -15.28
N MET A 274 -5.53 -29.43 -16.12
CA MET A 274 -5.85 -30.82 -16.46
C MET A 274 -4.76 -31.40 -17.36
N GLU A 275 -4.43 -32.66 -17.13
CA GLU A 275 -3.53 -33.40 -18.04
C GLU A 275 -4.26 -33.63 -19.37
N GLU A 276 -3.58 -33.39 -20.48
CA GLU A 276 -4.11 -33.62 -21.82
C GLU A 276 -3.97 -35.13 -22.14
N THR A 277 -5.08 -35.82 -22.23
CA THR A 277 -5.08 -37.28 -22.43
C THR A 277 -5.70 -37.71 -23.76
N ASP A 278 -6.63 -36.93 -24.31
CA ASP A 278 -7.35 -37.21 -25.54
C ASP A 278 -7.78 -35.91 -26.19
N PRO A 279 -7.31 -35.57 -27.42
CA PRO A 279 -7.68 -34.35 -28.12
C PRO A 279 -9.17 -34.23 -28.44
N ASP A 280 -9.91 -35.36 -28.45
CA ASP A 280 -11.35 -35.37 -28.66
C ASP A 280 -12.14 -35.36 -27.34
N ALA A 281 -11.48 -35.32 -26.20
CA ALA A 281 -12.14 -35.27 -24.90
C ALA A 281 -12.91 -33.95 -24.69
N LEU A 282 -14.17 -34.10 -24.28
CA LEU A 282 -15.00 -32.93 -23.95
C LEU A 282 -14.75 -32.48 -22.51
N VAL A 283 -14.45 -31.21 -22.32
CA VAL A 283 -14.43 -30.53 -21.02
C VAL A 283 -15.67 -29.66 -20.94
N ILE A 284 -16.47 -29.83 -19.89
CA ILE A 284 -17.78 -29.15 -19.73
C ILE A 284 -18.64 -29.13 -20.99
N ASN A 285 -18.77 -30.30 -21.62
CA ASN A 285 -19.56 -30.58 -22.82
C ASN A 285 -19.06 -29.93 -24.12
N ARG A 286 -17.79 -29.50 -24.21
CA ARG A 286 -17.19 -28.97 -25.45
C ARG A 286 -15.70 -29.29 -25.54
N LEU A 287 -15.16 -29.26 -26.74
CA LEU A 287 -13.70 -29.32 -26.92
C LEU A 287 -13.06 -28.06 -26.34
N PRO A 288 -11.91 -28.17 -25.66
CA PRO A 288 -11.23 -27.03 -25.02
C PRO A 288 -10.46 -26.14 -26.02
N LEU A 289 -10.98 -25.97 -27.24
CA LEU A 289 -10.32 -25.18 -28.29
C LEU A 289 -10.11 -23.74 -27.83
N HIS A 290 -8.86 -23.24 -27.89
CA HIS A 290 -8.44 -21.93 -27.41
C HIS A 290 -8.73 -21.68 -25.90
N ASN A 291 -8.79 -22.76 -25.11
CA ASN A 291 -8.96 -22.68 -23.66
C ASN A 291 -7.97 -23.59 -22.95
N TYR A 292 -7.55 -23.18 -21.77
CA TYR A 292 -6.93 -24.05 -20.80
C TYR A 292 -8.01 -24.83 -20.04
N ALA A 293 -7.88 -26.14 -19.99
CA ALA A 293 -8.69 -26.98 -19.12
C ALA A 293 -8.07 -27.01 -17.73
N VAL A 294 -8.85 -26.67 -16.71
CA VAL A 294 -8.41 -26.61 -15.31
C VAL A 294 -9.37 -27.30 -14.38
N TYR A 295 -8.90 -27.62 -13.18
CA TYR A 295 -9.77 -28.00 -12.08
C TYR A 295 -10.03 -26.79 -11.17
N LEU A 296 -11.30 -26.62 -10.77
CA LEU A 296 -11.70 -25.68 -9.73
C LEU A 296 -12.15 -26.46 -8.48
N PRO A 297 -11.82 -25.98 -7.28
CA PRO A 297 -12.33 -26.52 -6.05
C PRO A 297 -13.82 -26.27 -5.93
N VAL A 298 -14.56 -27.24 -5.42
CA VAL A 298 -15.98 -27.12 -5.12
C VAL A 298 -16.28 -27.72 -3.76
N ARG A 299 -17.27 -27.16 -3.08
CA ARG A 299 -17.79 -27.64 -1.80
C ARG A 299 -19.03 -28.49 -2.07
N ASN A 300 -18.98 -29.77 -1.68
CA ASN A 300 -20.13 -30.65 -1.74
C ASN A 300 -21.17 -30.27 -0.68
N GLU A 301 -22.38 -30.83 -0.76
CA GLU A 301 -23.48 -30.55 0.18
C GLU A 301 -23.12 -30.87 1.65
N ASP A 302 -22.28 -31.89 1.87
CA ASP A 302 -21.77 -32.27 3.19
C ASP A 302 -20.58 -31.41 3.68
N GLY A 303 -20.15 -30.43 2.87
CA GLY A 303 -19.01 -29.57 3.16
C GLY A 303 -17.66 -30.10 2.70
N SER A 304 -17.59 -31.31 2.17
CA SER A 304 -16.34 -31.92 1.72
C SER A 304 -15.82 -31.30 0.43
N TYR A 305 -14.49 -31.38 0.25
CA TYR A 305 -13.79 -30.97 -0.95
C TYR A 305 -14.02 -31.92 -2.10
N SER A 306 -14.19 -31.37 -3.27
CA SER A 306 -13.98 -32.07 -4.55
C SER A 306 -13.54 -31.03 -5.60
N LYS A 307 -13.17 -31.50 -6.78
CA LYS A 307 -12.79 -30.61 -7.89
C LYS A 307 -13.64 -30.87 -9.13
N ARG A 308 -13.91 -29.84 -9.92
CA ARG A 308 -14.68 -29.90 -11.16
C ARG A 308 -13.91 -29.24 -12.29
N PRO A 309 -14.02 -29.80 -13.51
CA PRO A 309 -13.41 -29.18 -14.68
C PRO A 309 -14.04 -27.83 -15.01
N ALA A 310 -13.20 -26.91 -15.46
CA ALA A 310 -13.59 -25.61 -16.00
C ALA A 310 -12.69 -25.26 -17.18
N LEU A 311 -13.09 -24.27 -17.97
CA LEU A 311 -12.32 -23.75 -19.09
C LEU A 311 -11.98 -22.28 -18.85
N ILE A 312 -10.71 -21.94 -19.03
CA ILE A 312 -10.18 -20.59 -19.00
C ILE A 312 -9.74 -20.24 -20.41
N ASN A 313 -10.30 -19.17 -20.98
CA ASN A 313 -9.94 -18.74 -22.33
C ASN A 313 -8.46 -18.32 -22.37
N ALA A 314 -7.71 -18.82 -23.37
CA ALA A 314 -6.28 -18.54 -23.54
C ALA A 314 -5.98 -17.06 -23.84
N ARG A 315 -7.00 -16.22 -24.09
CA ARG A 315 -6.86 -14.76 -24.22
C ARG A 315 -6.90 -14.04 -22.86
N GLU A 316 -7.34 -14.73 -21.81
CA GLU A 316 -7.29 -14.16 -20.47
C GLU A 316 -5.84 -13.97 -20.00
N CYS A 317 -5.67 -13.18 -18.96
CA CYS A 317 -4.37 -12.87 -18.40
C CYS A 317 -3.82 -14.06 -17.58
N VAL A 318 -3.41 -15.13 -18.25
CA VAL A 318 -2.91 -16.39 -17.65
C VAL A 318 -1.50 -16.74 -18.12
N SER A 319 -0.79 -17.48 -17.30
CA SER A 319 0.54 -18.04 -17.57
C SER A 319 0.61 -19.50 -17.13
N GLU A 320 1.36 -20.31 -17.88
CA GLU A 320 1.56 -21.76 -17.59
C GLU A 320 2.61 -22.02 -16.51
N ASP A 321 2.65 -21.35 -15.49
CA ASP A 321 3.44 -21.26 -14.27
C ASP A 321 3.56 -19.79 -13.87
N TYR A 322 4.28 -19.52 -12.80
CA TYR A 322 4.60 -18.14 -12.41
C TYR A 322 5.32 -17.40 -13.54
N LEU A 323 4.97 -16.13 -13.71
CA LEU A 323 5.64 -15.28 -14.68
C LEU A 323 7.12 -15.12 -14.31
N PRO A 324 8.05 -15.10 -15.29
CA PRO A 324 9.42 -14.63 -15.03
C PRO A 324 9.38 -13.21 -14.49
N LEU A 325 10.06 -12.96 -13.38
CA LEU A 325 10.14 -11.63 -12.78
C LEU A 325 11.10 -10.76 -13.59
N THR A 326 10.55 -10.03 -14.55
CA THR A 326 11.24 -9.07 -15.43
C THR A 326 10.55 -7.71 -15.31
N THR A 327 11.24 -6.63 -15.70
CA THR A 327 10.64 -5.28 -15.70
C THR A 327 9.41 -5.21 -16.60
N ALA A 328 9.42 -5.89 -17.77
CA ALA A 328 8.30 -5.95 -18.70
C ALA A 328 7.08 -6.62 -18.08
N ASN A 329 7.25 -7.79 -17.47
CA ASN A 329 6.16 -8.52 -16.83
C ASN A 329 5.67 -7.79 -15.57
N LEU A 330 6.57 -7.18 -14.79
CA LEU A 330 6.19 -6.44 -13.59
C LEU A 330 5.34 -5.21 -13.95
N ALA A 331 5.74 -4.42 -14.96
CA ALA A 331 4.92 -3.33 -15.47
C ALA A 331 3.54 -3.80 -15.95
N LYS A 332 3.50 -4.93 -16.67
CA LYS A 332 2.28 -5.52 -17.19
C LYS A 332 1.30 -5.91 -16.09
N VAL A 333 1.77 -6.58 -15.03
CA VAL A 333 0.93 -7.00 -13.90
C VAL A 333 0.54 -5.81 -13.04
N ALA A 334 1.45 -4.87 -12.79
CA ALA A 334 1.20 -3.69 -11.97
C ALA A 334 0.07 -2.79 -12.51
N LEU A 335 -0.07 -2.72 -13.84
CA LEU A 335 -1.10 -1.89 -14.49
C LEU A 335 -2.41 -2.66 -14.79
N ALA A 336 -2.47 -3.96 -14.51
CA ALA A 336 -3.65 -4.77 -14.83
C ALA A 336 -4.91 -4.33 -14.08
N SER A 337 -4.76 -3.73 -12.89
CA SER A 337 -5.89 -3.27 -12.05
C SER A 337 -6.22 -1.78 -12.20
N LEU A 338 -5.68 -1.08 -13.22
CA LEU A 338 -5.95 0.35 -13.39
C LEU A 338 -7.45 0.63 -13.55
N GLY A 339 -7.95 1.54 -12.71
CA GLY A 339 -9.37 1.93 -12.67
C GLY A 339 -10.23 1.09 -11.73
N ASP A 340 -9.72 -0.01 -11.19
CA ASP A 340 -10.44 -0.82 -10.21
C ASP A 340 -10.67 -0.08 -8.91
N ALA A 341 -11.77 -0.44 -8.24
CA ALA A 341 -12.11 0.16 -6.98
C ALA A 341 -11.12 -0.24 -5.87
N TYR A 342 -11.00 0.62 -4.86
CA TYR A 342 -10.26 0.34 -3.63
C TYR A 342 -11.12 -0.48 -2.66
N GLY A 343 -10.57 -1.53 -2.05
CA GLY A 343 -11.18 -2.27 -0.96
C GLY A 343 -10.22 -2.40 0.21
N TRP A 344 -10.55 -1.82 1.38
CA TRP A 344 -9.75 -2.01 2.58
C TRP A 344 -9.64 -3.51 2.93
N GLY A 345 -8.44 -3.97 3.30
CA GLY A 345 -8.22 -5.39 3.61
C GLY A 345 -8.47 -6.33 2.42
N ALA A 346 -8.45 -5.82 1.19
CA ALA A 346 -8.89 -6.51 -0.02
C ALA A 346 -10.40 -6.83 -0.04
N GLY A 347 -11.22 -6.12 0.75
CA GLY A 347 -12.67 -6.25 0.77
C GLY A 347 -13.33 -5.80 -0.53
N LEU A 348 -14.63 -6.11 -0.66
CA LEU A 348 -15.43 -5.81 -1.86
C LEU A 348 -14.87 -6.41 -3.15
N ASN A 349 -14.12 -7.52 -3.04
CA ASN A 349 -13.40 -8.15 -4.16
C ASN A 349 -12.42 -7.21 -4.89
N ASN A 350 -11.84 -6.25 -4.19
CA ASN A 350 -10.87 -5.30 -4.69
C ASN A 350 -9.58 -5.38 -3.87
N GLU A 351 -8.64 -4.48 -4.14
CA GLU A 351 -7.36 -4.43 -3.45
C GLU A 351 -7.20 -3.13 -2.65
N ASP A 352 -6.48 -3.17 -1.53
CA ASP A 352 -5.90 -1.98 -0.91
C ASP A 352 -4.46 -1.73 -1.40
N CYS A 353 -3.80 -0.70 -0.89
CA CYS A 353 -2.47 -0.29 -1.35
C CYS A 353 -1.39 -1.37 -1.16
N THR A 354 -1.47 -2.19 -0.12
CA THR A 354 -0.49 -3.25 0.18
C THR A 354 -0.93 -4.59 -0.39
N SER A 355 -2.24 -4.89 -0.45
CA SER A 355 -2.73 -6.12 -1.06
C SER A 355 -2.51 -6.15 -2.57
N LEU A 356 -2.63 -5.01 -3.26
CA LEU A 356 -2.27 -4.93 -4.68
C LEU A 356 -0.81 -5.35 -4.90
N ASN A 357 0.13 -4.78 -4.16
CA ASN A 357 1.53 -5.14 -4.29
C ASN A 357 1.78 -6.62 -3.95
N HIS A 358 1.15 -7.14 -2.90
CA HIS A 358 1.22 -8.56 -2.56
C HIS A 358 0.68 -9.43 -3.71
N SER A 359 -0.48 -9.10 -4.28
CA SER A 359 -1.10 -9.84 -5.39
C SER A 359 -0.26 -9.81 -6.66
N ILE A 360 0.35 -8.64 -6.98
CA ILE A 360 1.29 -8.50 -8.09
C ILE A 360 2.46 -9.49 -7.92
N PHE A 361 3.12 -9.49 -6.77
CA PHE A 361 4.29 -10.36 -6.57
C PHE A 361 3.94 -11.84 -6.46
N CYS A 362 2.72 -12.20 -6.02
CA CYS A 362 2.22 -13.58 -6.08
C CYS A 362 2.18 -14.14 -7.51
N CYS A 363 1.99 -13.31 -8.54
CA CYS A 363 2.03 -13.74 -9.94
C CYS A 363 3.42 -14.23 -10.38
N PHE A 364 4.45 -13.89 -9.63
CA PHE A 364 5.85 -14.29 -9.86
C PHE A 364 6.30 -15.40 -8.89
N GLY A 365 5.44 -15.85 -7.97
CA GLY A 365 5.80 -16.82 -6.93
C GLY A 365 6.49 -16.19 -5.71
N LEU A 366 6.53 -14.89 -5.61
CA LEU A 366 7.04 -14.16 -4.44
C LEU A 366 5.88 -13.79 -3.51
N ASP A 367 5.80 -14.46 -2.37
CA ASP A 367 4.74 -14.30 -1.38
C ASP A 367 5.24 -13.49 -0.17
N MET A 368 5.21 -12.17 -0.30
CA MET A 368 5.69 -11.22 0.71
C MET A 368 4.78 -11.16 1.95
N PRO A 369 5.25 -10.63 3.09
CA PRO A 369 4.34 -10.23 4.16
C PRO A 369 3.26 -9.25 3.68
N ARG A 370 2.03 -9.41 4.20
CA ARG A 370 0.81 -8.74 3.72
C ARG A 370 0.85 -7.21 3.76
N ASN A 371 1.60 -6.63 4.66
CA ASN A 371 1.65 -5.17 4.82
C ASN A 371 3.06 -4.65 5.12
N GLY A 372 3.27 -3.33 4.94
CA GLY A 372 4.57 -2.70 5.10
C GLY A 372 5.14 -2.78 6.53
N THR A 373 4.30 -2.95 7.56
CA THR A 373 4.77 -3.14 8.93
C THR A 373 5.43 -4.50 9.11
N TRP A 374 4.87 -5.55 8.52
CA TRP A 374 5.45 -6.89 8.57
C TRP A 374 6.62 -7.06 7.59
N GLN A 375 6.55 -6.42 6.41
CA GLN A 375 7.65 -6.39 5.44
C GLN A 375 8.95 -5.84 6.03
N GLN A 376 8.86 -4.79 6.87
CA GLN A 376 10.04 -4.19 7.49
C GLN A 376 10.76 -5.09 8.49
N LEU A 377 10.14 -6.19 8.93
CA LEU A 377 10.75 -7.14 9.86
C LEU A 377 11.67 -8.13 9.14
N VAL A 378 11.53 -8.32 7.82
CA VAL A 378 12.34 -9.23 7.01
C VAL A 378 13.69 -8.58 6.74
N GLU A 379 14.70 -8.93 7.53
CA GLU A 379 16.03 -8.27 7.48
C GLU A 379 16.75 -8.46 6.16
N SER A 380 16.58 -9.62 5.51
CA SER A 380 17.18 -9.89 4.20
C SER A 380 16.55 -9.08 3.05
N MET A 381 15.37 -8.51 3.22
CA MET A 381 14.74 -7.64 2.21
C MET A 381 15.33 -6.23 2.32
N PRO A 382 15.91 -5.67 1.24
CA PRO A 382 16.44 -4.32 1.25
C PRO A 382 15.40 -3.31 1.73
N ARG A 383 15.78 -2.58 2.77
CA ARG A 383 14.98 -1.55 3.41
C ARG A 383 15.80 -0.27 3.52
N ILE A 384 15.50 0.70 2.69
CA ILE A 384 16.18 1.99 2.69
C ILE A 384 15.32 2.98 3.48
N MET A 385 15.83 3.45 4.62
CA MET A 385 15.16 4.42 5.48
C MET A 385 15.51 5.83 5.02
N ILE A 386 14.53 6.57 4.50
CA ILE A 386 14.72 7.89 3.86
C ILE A 386 13.91 9.01 4.52
N GLY A 387 13.35 8.76 5.69
CA GLY A 387 12.53 9.75 6.40
C GLY A 387 13.26 11.05 6.70
N ALA A 388 14.55 10.97 6.98
CA ALA A 388 15.42 12.10 7.27
C ALA A 388 16.22 12.62 6.07
N TYR A 389 15.98 12.06 4.86
CA TYR A 389 16.64 12.56 3.65
C TYR A 389 16.02 13.88 3.20
N THR A 390 16.84 14.78 2.68
CA THR A 390 16.36 15.97 1.98
C THR A 390 15.62 15.58 0.71
N LEU A 391 14.85 16.50 0.13
CA LEU A 391 14.13 16.21 -1.12
C LEU A 391 15.11 15.89 -2.26
N GLU A 392 16.23 16.61 -2.33
CA GLU A 392 17.30 16.42 -3.30
C GLU A 392 17.90 15.00 -3.22
N GLU A 393 18.12 14.49 -2.00
CA GLU A 393 18.64 13.15 -1.76
C GLU A 393 17.60 12.07 -2.12
N LYS A 394 16.30 12.31 -1.82
CA LYS A 394 15.21 11.44 -2.23
C LYS A 394 15.10 11.36 -3.75
N GLU A 395 15.22 12.49 -4.44
CA GLU A 395 15.20 12.54 -5.91
C GLU A 395 16.38 11.78 -6.51
N ALA A 396 17.60 11.97 -6.00
CA ALA A 396 18.78 11.26 -6.44
C ALA A 396 18.64 9.73 -6.25
N LEU A 397 18.04 9.31 -5.14
CA LEU A 397 17.77 7.90 -4.88
C LEU A 397 16.70 7.35 -5.84
N LEU A 398 15.59 8.06 -6.05
CA LEU A 398 14.53 7.66 -6.97
C LEU A 398 15.03 7.54 -8.41
N ASP A 399 15.99 8.37 -8.83
CA ASP A 399 16.64 8.30 -10.15
C ASP A 399 17.41 6.97 -10.36
N ALA A 400 17.84 6.33 -9.27
CA ALA A 400 18.59 5.06 -9.29
C ALA A 400 17.71 3.81 -9.06
N LEU A 401 16.44 3.98 -8.65
CA LEU A 401 15.58 2.86 -8.33
C LEU A 401 15.03 2.14 -9.57
N PRO A 402 14.97 0.81 -9.56
CA PRO A 402 14.28 0.05 -10.59
C PRO A 402 12.75 0.17 -10.44
N LEU A 403 12.04 0.05 -11.58
CA LEU A 403 10.59 -0.14 -11.60
C LEU A 403 10.20 -1.32 -10.71
N GLY A 404 9.12 -1.17 -9.94
CA GLY A 404 8.63 -2.19 -9.04
C GLY A 404 9.08 -2.00 -7.58
N SER A 405 10.06 -1.13 -7.31
CA SER A 405 10.40 -0.75 -5.94
C SER A 405 9.18 -0.23 -5.20
N LEU A 406 9.00 -0.61 -3.92
CA LEU A 406 7.86 -0.21 -3.11
C LEU A 406 8.21 1.02 -2.28
N LEU A 407 7.54 2.12 -2.55
CA LEU A 407 7.69 3.38 -1.83
C LEU A 407 6.64 3.49 -0.73
N ASN A 408 7.04 4.00 0.44
CA ASN A 408 6.16 4.09 1.60
C ASN A 408 6.23 5.46 2.26
N PHE A 409 5.06 5.91 2.72
CA PHE A 409 4.92 6.91 3.76
C PHE A 409 3.85 6.47 4.77
N PRO A 410 3.72 7.07 5.97
CA PRO A 410 2.76 6.62 6.97
C PRO A 410 1.33 6.51 6.41
N GLY A 411 0.79 5.27 6.42
CA GLY A 411 -0.56 4.96 5.96
C GLY A 411 -0.70 4.64 4.47
N HIS A 412 0.38 4.56 3.69
CA HIS A 412 0.28 4.21 2.27
C HIS A 412 1.54 3.54 1.72
N GLN A 413 1.36 2.61 0.80
CA GLN A 413 2.40 1.95 0.02
C GLN A 413 2.04 2.04 -1.47
N MET A 414 3.03 2.26 -2.33
CA MET A 414 2.86 2.37 -3.76
C MET A 414 4.03 1.75 -4.51
N MET A 415 3.80 1.31 -5.74
CA MET A 415 4.86 0.78 -6.61
C MET A 415 5.41 1.89 -7.50
N TYR A 416 6.71 2.02 -7.51
CA TYR A 416 7.43 2.96 -8.38
C TYR A 416 7.42 2.49 -9.83
N LEU A 417 7.08 3.38 -10.76
CA LEU A 417 7.06 3.11 -12.19
C LEU A 417 8.27 3.70 -12.92
N GLY A 418 8.76 4.85 -12.48
CA GLY A 418 9.89 5.54 -13.11
C GLY A 418 9.76 7.06 -13.12
N LYS A 419 10.69 7.71 -13.82
CA LYS A 419 10.72 9.16 -14.03
C LYS A 419 10.45 9.50 -15.48
N GLN A 420 9.54 10.44 -15.74
CA GLN A 420 9.25 10.95 -17.07
C GLN A 420 9.05 12.46 -17.03
N ALA A 421 9.69 13.18 -17.94
CA ALA A 421 9.63 14.64 -18.02
C ALA A 421 9.91 15.37 -16.69
N GLY A 422 10.83 14.82 -15.87
CA GLY A 422 11.21 15.38 -14.57
C GLY A 422 10.26 15.03 -13.42
N GLN A 423 9.20 14.27 -13.67
CA GLN A 423 8.22 13.82 -12.66
C GLN A 423 8.42 12.35 -12.30
N TYR A 424 8.22 11.98 -11.05
CA TYR A 424 8.26 10.60 -10.56
C TYR A 424 6.85 10.03 -10.49
N TYR A 425 6.65 8.83 -11.03
CA TYR A 425 5.36 8.19 -11.15
C TYR A 425 5.27 6.91 -10.34
N VAL A 426 4.09 6.69 -9.80
CA VAL A 426 3.74 5.48 -9.03
C VAL A 426 2.38 4.95 -9.48
N VAL A 427 2.15 3.65 -9.27
CA VAL A 427 0.85 3.02 -9.32
C VAL A 427 0.46 2.52 -7.94
N SER A 428 -0.78 2.74 -7.52
CA SER A 428 -1.34 2.22 -6.27
C SER A 428 -2.85 2.34 -6.24
N THR A 429 -3.49 1.54 -5.39
CA THR A 429 -4.89 1.74 -5.02
C THR A 429 -4.96 2.78 -3.91
N VAL A 430 -5.76 3.82 -4.13
CA VAL A 430 -5.83 5.01 -3.26
C VAL A 430 -7.25 5.19 -2.71
N SER A 431 -7.40 5.19 -1.38
CA SER A 431 -8.70 5.43 -0.74
C SER A 431 -9.14 6.88 -0.84
N SER A 432 -8.24 7.81 -0.53
CA SER A 432 -8.48 9.26 -0.62
C SER A 432 -7.16 10.02 -0.79
N LEU A 433 -7.23 11.17 -1.45
CA LEU A 433 -6.11 12.09 -1.61
C LEU A 433 -6.57 13.55 -1.54
N MET A 434 -5.62 14.48 -1.48
CA MET A 434 -5.90 15.89 -1.73
C MET A 434 -6.03 16.10 -3.23
N SER A 435 -7.25 16.41 -3.68
CA SER A 435 -7.52 16.62 -5.09
C SER A 435 -6.64 17.73 -5.65
N PRO A 436 -5.86 17.47 -6.71
CA PRO A 436 -5.04 18.48 -7.36
C PRO A 436 -5.89 19.57 -8.06
N TYR A 437 -7.18 19.31 -8.26
CA TYR A 437 -8.11 20.23 -8.91
C TYR A 437 -8.79 21.17 -7.91
N SER A 438 -9.27 20.63 -6.77
CA SER A 438 -10.04 21.42 -5.78
C SER A 438 -9.23 21.79 -4.53
N GLY A 439 -8.06 21.20 -4.31
CA GLY A 439 -7.27 21.36 -3.10
C GLY A 439 -7.96 20.82 -1.83
N LYS A 440 -9.02 19.99 -1.98
CA LYS A 440 -9.75 19.38 -0.87
C LYS A 440 -9.52 17.87 -0.85
N ARG A 441 -9.62 17.26 0.33
CA ARG A 441 -9.62 15.80 0.44
C ARG A 441 -10.81 15.22 -0.33
N GLN A 442 -10.53 14.25 -1.21
CA GLN A 442 -11.53 13.54 -2.02
C GLN A 442 -11.37 12.03 -1.87
N ARG A 443 -12.46 11.31 -1.85
CA ARG A 443 -12.50 9.86 -1.96
C ARG A 443 -12.17 9.49 -3.42
N THR A 444 -11.01 8.92 -3.65
CA THR A 444 -10.57 8.45 -4.98
C THR A 444 -11.06 7.04 -5.25
N ARG A 445 -10.84 6.14 -4.30
CA ARG A 445 -11.32 4.76 -4.29
C ARG A 445 -11.00 3.97 -5.55
N CYS A 446 -9.79 4.16 -6.10
CA CYS A 446 -9.38 3.42 -7.29
C CYS A 446 -7.88 3.15 -7.34
N CYS A 447 -7.51 2.15 -8.15
CA CYS A 447 -6.16 1.93 -8.63
C CYS A 447 -5.84 2.97 -9.71
N GLN A 448 -4.74 3.70 -9.55
CA GLN A 448 -4.39 4.80 -10.45
C GLN A 448 -2.88 4.98 -10.57
N ILE A 449 -2.47 5.60 -11.68
CA ILE A 449 -1.14 6.19 -11.82
C ILE A 449 -1.23 7.65 -11.37
N ASN A 450 -0.24 8.11 -10.61
CA ASN A 450 -0.11 9.52 -10.26
C ASN A 450 1.37 9.90 -10.05
N THR A 451 1.65 11.20 -10.05
CA THR A 451 2.97 11.73 -9.70
C THR A 451 3.14 11.77 -8.18
N LEU A 452 4.40 11.82 -7.71
CA LEU A 452 4.73 12.02 -6.30
C LEU A 452 4.57 13.49 -5.83
N ASP A 453 4.17 14.41 -6.73
CA ASP A 453 3.92 15.83 -6.40
C ASP A 453 2.54 16.08 -5.78
N ILE A 454 1.69 15.07 -5.69
CA ILE A 454 0.39 15.17 -5.00
C ILE A 454 0.64 15.57 -3.55
N LYS A 455 -0.15 16.53 -3.06
CA LYS A 455 -0.06 17.00 -1.67
C LYS A 455 -0.90 16.16 -0.73
N ARG A 456 -0.43 16.04 0.50
CA ARG A 456 -1.20 15.53 1.65
C ARG A 456 -1.95 16.69 2.33
N ALA A 457 -2.80 16.37 3.30
CA ALA A 457 -3.58 17.36 4.07
C ALA A 457 -2.70 18.36 4.84
N ASN A 458 -1.47 17.98 5.18
CA ASN A 458 -0.49 18.84 5.82
C ASN A 458 0.26 19.79 4.84
N GLY A 459 -0.12 19.75 3.55
CA GLY A 459 0.48 20.57 2.49
C GLY A 459 1.77 20.04 1.89
N LYS A 460 2.38 19.01 2.48
CA LYS A 460 3.60 18.36 1.96
C LYS A 460 3.27 17.45 0.77
N THR A 461 4.21 17.31 -0.17
CA THR A 461 4.10 16.40 -1.31
C THR A 461 4.33 14.96 -0.89
N TRP A 462 3.83 13.99 -1.67
CA TRP A 462 4.07 12.58 -1.40
C TRP A 462 5.57 12.24 -1.38
N ILE A 463 6.35 12.79 -2.31
CA ILE A 463 7.81 12.58 -2.33
C ILE A 463 8.47 13.05 -1.02
N SER A 464 8.07 14.23 -0.50
CA SER A 464 8.65 14.75 0.75
C SER A 464 8.29 13.91 1.98
N GLU A 465 7.14 13.22 1.95
CA GLU A 465 6.66 12.36 3.03
C GLU A 465 7.18 10.90 2.93
N LEU A 466 7.85 10.52 1.83
CA LEU A 466 8.47 9.21 1.73
C LEU A 466 9.43 8.97 2.89
N ASN A 467 9.27 7.84 3.56
CA ASN A 467 10.10 7.51 4.71
C ASN A 467 10.83 6.16 4.55
N ARG A 468 10.43 5.32 3.58
CA ARG A 468 10.98 3.98 3.43
C ARG A 468 10.77 3.43 2.02
N ILE A 469 11.74 2.67 1.55
CA ILE A 469 11.69 1.96 0.26
C ILE A 469 12.00 0.49 0.52
N PHE A 470 11.32 -0.41 -0.19
CA PHE A 470 11.64 -1.84 -0.27
C PHE A 470 11.93 -2.24 -1.71
N ILE A 471 12.81 -3.23 -1.87
CA ILE A 471 13.08 -3.88 -3.15
C ILE A 471 12.81 -5.38 -2.96
N PRO A 472 11.57 -5.84 -3.21
CA PRO A 472 11.08 -7.13 -2.72
C PRO A 472 11.78 -8.36 -3.30
N TRP A 473 12.40 -8.24 -4.46
CA TRP A 473 13.05 -9.37 -5.16
C TRP A 473 14.56 -9.47 -4.92
N VAL A 474 15.09 -8.66 -4.04
CA VAL A 474 16.51 -8.74 -3.65
C VAL A 474 16.60 -9.36 -2.26
N SER A 475 17.56 -10.27 -2.06
CA SER A 475 17.90 -10.82 -0.77
C SER A 475 19.32 -10.40 -0.42
N LEU A 476 19.50 -9.75 0.72
CA LEU A 476 20.81 -9.33 1.22
C LEU A 476 21.34 -10.35 2.23
N SER A 477 22.65 -10.58 2.20
CA SER A 477 23.36 -11.31 3.25
C SER A 477 23.46 -10.46 4.52
N GLU A 478 23.74 -11.09 5.66
CA GLU A 478 23.95 -10.38 6.93
C GLU A 478 25.09 -9.35 6.79
N GLY A 479 24.80 -8.10 7.09
CA GLY A 479 25.73 -6.97 6.99
C GLY A 479 25.92 -6.40 5.58
N GLU A 480 25.20 -6.91 4.59
CA GLU A 480 25.16 -6.35 3.25
C GLU A 480 24.11 -5.24 3.16
N GLU A 481 24.43 -4.16 2.46
CA GLU A 481 23.50 -3.08 2.18
C GLU A 481 23.17 -3.02 0.67
N TYR A 482 21.92 -2.64 0.37
CA TYR A 482 21.54 -2.41 -1.02
C TYR A 482 22.32 -1.23 -1.59
N PRO A 483 22.93 -1.35 -2.78
CA PRO A 483 23.69 -0.27 -3.40
C PRO A 483 22.82 1.00 -3.53
N GLN A 484 23.28 2.09 -2.96
CA GLN A 484 22.65 3.40 -3.04
C GLN A 484 23.58 4.38 -3.74
N PRO A 485 23.04 5.48 -4.33
CA PRO A 485 23.86 6.60 -4.75
C PRO A 485 24.71 7.11 -3.59
N GLU A 486 25.92 7.56 -3.89
CA GLU A 486 26.79 8.18 -2.89
C GLU A 486 26.06 9.42 -2.31
N LEU A 487 25.84 9.39 -0.99
CA LEU A 487 25.21 10.50 -0.29
C LEU A 487 26.19 11.67 -0.17
N PRO A 488 25.69 12.92 -0.26
CA PRO A 488 26.52 14.09 -0.07
C PRO A 488 27.21 14.09 1.31
N THR A 489 28.36 14.69 1.42
CA THR A 489 29.14 14.79 2.67
C THR A 489 28.37 15.48 3.81
N TYR A 490 27.38 16.30 3.47
CA TYR A 490 26.51 16.97 4.44
C TYR A 490 25.32 16.12 4.92
N HIS A 491 25.08 14.94 4.35
CA HIS A 491 23.91 14.09 4.65
C HIS A 491 23.74 13.84 6.16
N GLU A 492 24.80 13.50 6.87
CA GLU A 492 24.74 13.25 8.32
C GLU A 492 24.15 14.44 9.07
N TYR A 493 24.56 15.65 8.72
CA TYR A 493 24.14 16.88 9.39
C TYR A 493 22.72 17.31 9.01
N THR A 494 22.36 17.20 7.73
CA THR A 494 21.01 17.53 7.25
C THR A 494 20.00 16.54 7.82
N SER A 495 20.31 15.24 7.84
CA SER A 495 19.48 14.22 8.48
C SER A 495 19.27 14.50 9.97
N PHE A 496 20.35 14.82 10.69
CA PHE A 496 20.30 15.14 12.11
C PHE A 496 19.34 16.31 12.39
N VAL A 497 19.49 17.43 11.68
CA VAL A 497 18.64 18.61 11.94
C VAL A 497 17.19 18.41 11.54
N LEU A 498 16.92 17.59 10.53
CA LEU A 498 15.56 17.20 10.13
C LEU A 498 14.90 16.28 11.16
N GLU A 499 15.60 15.25 11.64
CA GLU A 499 15.10 14.34 12.67
C GLU A 499 14.84 15.04 14.00
N LYS A 500 15.72 15.92 14.40
CA LYS A 500 15.58 16.69 15.64
C LYS A 500 14.64 17.88 15.50
N GLY A 501 14.19 18.21 14.29
CA GLY A 501 13.33 19.36 14.02
C GLY A 501 14.01 20.69 14.34
N LEU A 502 15.34 20.78 14.13
CA LEU A 502 16.15 22.00 14.38
C LEU A 502 16.11 22.95 13.19
N MET A 503 16.01 22.43 11.98
CA MET A 503 15.84 23.18 10.74
C MET A 503 14.74 22.53 9.90
N ASP A 504 13.98 23.32 9.16
CA ASP A 504 12.95 22.84 8.24
C ASP A 504 13.39 23.02 6.78
N PRO A 505 12.90 22.18 5.85
CA PRO A 505 12.94 22.50 4.43
C PRO A 505 12.15 23.77 4.12
N TYR A 506 12.43 24.39 2.99
CA TYR A 506 11.62 25.51 2.49
C TYR A 506 10.19 25.05 2.14
N PRO A 507 9.23 25.98 1.95
CA PRO A 507 7.86 25.63 1.54
C PRO A 507 7.78 24.86 0.21
N THR A 508 8.84 24.89 -0.60
CA THR A 508 9.00 24.08 -1.82
C THR A 508 9.28 22.61 -1.52
N GLY A 509 9.67 22.27 -0.29
CA GLY A 509 10.10 20.94 0.13
C GLY A 509 11.61 20.73 0.07
N TYR A 510 12.35 21.57 -0.65
CA TYR A 510 13.81 21.46 -0.78
C TYR A 510 14.53 22.00 0.45
N PHE A 511 15.61 21.35 0.84
CA PHE A 511 16.48 21.83 1.92
C PHE A 511 17.42 22.96 1.44
N LEU A 512 17.84 22.89 0.20
CA LEU A 512 18.78 23.83 -0.46
C LEU A 512 20.12 23.93 0.32
N PRO A 513 20.89 22.82 0.43
CA PRO A 513 22.09 22.74 1.29
C PRO A 513 23.15 23.79 0.94
N ASP A 514 23.31 24.15 -0.33
CA ASP A 514 24.31 25.09 -0.82
C ASP A 514 23.87 26.57 -0.72
N ARG A 515 22.63 26.81 -0.31
CA ARG A 515 22.13 28.17 -0.15
C ARG A 515 22.75 28.85 1.07
N ALA A 516 23.10 30.13 0.93
CA ALA A 516 23.54 30.94 2.04
C ALA A 516 22.51 30.98 3.17
N SER A 517 22.93 30.70 4.39
CA SER A 517 22.13 30.81 5.60
C SER A 517 21.93 32.28 6.04
N THR A 518 20.88 32.49 6.80
CA THR A 518 20.52 33.81 7.32
C THR A 518 20.59 33.85 8.84
N ARG A 519 20.68 35.07 9.39
CA ARG A 519 20.59 35.32 10.83
C ARG A 519 19.29 34.76 11.43
N ALA A 520 18.17 34.92 10.73
CA ALA A 520 16.88 34.37 11.19
C ALA A 520 16.92 32.85 11.34
N GLU A 521 17.49 32.12 10.37
CA GLU A 521 17.64 30.67 10.42
C GLU A 521 18.52 30.23 11.58
N ALA A 522 19.62 30.95 11.86
CA ALA A 522 20.49 30.64 13.01
C ALA A 522 19.79 30.88 14.36
N VAL A 523 19.09 32.01 14.51
CA VAL A 523 18.37 32.33 15.75
C VAL A 523 17.21 31.36 15.97
N GLU A 524 16.49 30.97 14.91
CA GLU A 524 15.42 29.98 15.01
C GLU A 524 15.97 28.59 15.38
N MET A 525 17.08 28.17 14.80
CA MET A 525 17.77 26.94 15.14
C MET A 525 18.18 26.94 16.64
N LEU A 526 18.77 27.99 17.15
CA LEU A 526 19.12 28.10 18.58
C LEU A 526 17.88 28.06 19.49
N TRP A 527 16.80 28.74 19.11
CA TRP A 527 15.53 28.67 19.84
C TRP A 527 14.96 27.23 19.90
N ARG A 528 15.08 26.49 18.81
CA ARG A 528 14.68 25.09 18.75
C ARG A 528 15.57 24.19 19.60
N ILE A 529 16.89 24.40 19.61
CA ILE A 529 17.83 23.71 20.50
C ILE A 529 17.49 23.97 21.97
N ALA A 530 17.06 25.19 22.31
CA ALA A 530 16.61 25.58 23.65
C ALA A 530 15.29 24.89 24.08
N GLY A 531 14.61 24.18 23.17
CA GLY A 531 13.30 23.54 23.42
C GLY A 531 12.11 24.45 23.15
N LYS A 532 12.27 25.48 22.32
CA LYS A 532 11.22 26.43 21.89
C LYS A 532 10.56 27.16 23.07
N PRO A 533 11.34 27.81 23.98
CA PRO A 533 10.74 28.53 25.10
C PRO A 533 9.84 29.65 24.60
N GLU A 534 8.65 29.79 25.20
CA GLU A 534 7.69 30.83 24.84
C GLU A 534 8.20 32.21 25.34
N PRO A 535 8.40 33.21 24.44
CA PRO A 535 8.78 34.53 24.85
C PRO A 535 7.57 35.32 25.39
N ASP A 536 7.83 36.39 26.13
CA ASP A 536 6.79 37.36 26.51
C ASP A 536 6.41 38.17 25.27
N MET A 537 5.26 37.86 24.67
CA MET A 537 4.76 38.50 23.44
C MET A 537 4.28 39.95 23.63
N GLU A 538 4.16 40.42 24.89
CA GLU A 538 3.83 41.85 25.18
C GLU A 538 5.07 42.72 25.29
N ALA A 539 6.25 42.10 25.35
CA ALA A 539 7.51 42.85 25.39
C ALA A 539 7.83 43.52 24.04
N GLU A 540 8.61 44.61 24.09
CA GLU A 540 9.02 45.32 22.90
C GLU A 540 9.90 44.45 21.98
N GLY A 541 9.38 44.11 20.80
CA GLY A 541 10.05 43.32 19.76
C GLY A 541 11.05 44.17 18.93
N PHE A 542 11.43 43.63 17.78
CA PHE A 542 12.22 44.33 16.77
C PHE A 542 11.30 45.04 15.78
N SER A 543 11.69 46.26 15.36
CA SER A 543 10.86 47.10 14.51
C SER A 543 10.64 46.56 13.08
N ASP A 544 11.50 45.64 12.63
CA ASP A 544 11.47 45.02 11.31
C ASP A 544 10.94 43.55 11.33
N VAL A 545 10.48 43.05 12.48
CA VAL A 545 9.84 41.74 12.61
C VAL A 545 8.33 41.93 12.72
N ALA A 546 7.61 41.47 11.72
CA ALA A 546 6.15 41.59 11.70
C ALA A 546 5.49 40.61 12.67
N ALA A 547 4.42 41.06 13.35
CA ALA A 547 3.60 40.22 14.20
C ALA A 547 2.99 39.04 13.37
N GLY A 548 3.08 37.84 13.90
CA GLY A 548 2.61 36.59 13.24
C GLY A 548 3.58 36.07 12.16
N SER A 549 4.78 36.66 12.01
CA SER A 549 5.79 36.08 11.10
C SER A 549 6.43 34.81 11.66
N ASP A 550 6.95 33.96 10.78
CA ASP A 550 7.54 32.66 11.13
C ASP A 550 8.67 32.77 12.17
N HIS A 551 9.42 33.88 12.17
CA HIS A 551 10.57 34.09 13.04
C HIS A 551 10.28 34.99 14.26
N GLU A 552 9.04 35.45 14.46
CA GLU A 552 8.69 36.41 15.52
C GLU A 552 9.08 35.89 16.91
N LYS A 553 8.65 34.65 17.25
CA LYS A 553 8.91 34.05 18.57
C LYS A 553 10.40 33.83 18.81
N ALA A 554 11.12 33.33 17.83
CA ALA A 554 12.55 33.08 17.95
C ALA A 554 13.35 34.38 18.09
N ALA A 555 13.02 35.39 17.31
CA ALA A 555 13.66 36.72 17.38
C ALA A 555 13.41 37.39 18.75
N LEU A 556 12.15 37.37 19.22
CA LEU A 556 11.78 37.96 20.51
C LEU A 556 12.44 37.22 21.69
N TRP A 557 12.44 35.87 21.64
CA TRP A 557 13.17 35.06 22.62
C TRP A 557 14.67 35.43 22.65
N ALA A 558 15.31 35.49 21.49
CA ALA A 558 16.74 35.83 21.44
C ALA A 558 17.05 37.19 22.04
N LYS A 559 16.16 38.19 21.87
CA LYS A 559 16.27 39.52 22.50
C LYS A 559 16.14 39.41 24.01
N GLN A 560 15.13 38.69 24.53
CA GLN A 560 14.85 38.54 25.96
C GLN A 560 15.93 37.73 26.68
N ALA A 561 16.45 36.70 26.03
CA ALA A 561 17.53 35.84 26.53
C ALA A 561 18.94 36.53 26.42
N GLY A 562 19.03 37.70 25.82
CA GLY A 562 20.31 38.39 25.65
C GLY A 562 21.24 37.79 24.59
N ILE A 563 20.73 36.85 23.77
CA ILE A 563 21.50 36.19 22.72
C ILE A 563 21.75 37.13 21.55
N TYR A 564 20.72 37.93 21.18
CA TYR A 564 20.83 38.90 20.13
C TYR A 564 19.96 40.13 20.43
N SER A 565 20.57 41.32 20.59
CA SER A 565 19.88 42.57 20.97
C SER A 565 19.50 43.43 19.77
N GLY A 566 19.90 43.06 18.58
CA GLY A 566 19.61 43.82 17.36
C GLY A 566 20.62 44.96 17.08
N GLU A 567 20.46 45.58 15.94
CA GLU A 567 21.18 46.76 15.48
C GLU A 567 20.16 47.87 15.24
N ASP A 568 20.32 49.02 15.94
CA ASP A 568 19.37 50.15 15.84
C ASP A 568 17.89 49.74 16.04
N GLY A 569 17.61 48.76 16.93
CA GLY A 569 16.25 48.26 17.19
C GLY A 569 15.69 47.32 16.11
N GLN A 570 16.52 46.90 15.17
CA GLN A 570 16.16 45.99 14.08
C GLN A 570 16.83 44.65 14.25
N PHE A 571 16.10 43.57 13.89
CA PHE A 571 16.60 42.20 13.86
C PHE A 571 17.47 41.89 12.63
N ARG A 572 17.08 42.46 11.49
CA ARG A 572 17.72 42.24 10.18
C ARG A 572 17.88 40.75 9.86
N GLY A 573 16.80 39.99 10.02
CA GLY A 573 16.80 38.53 9.91
C GLY A 573 17.36 37.97 8.60
N ASN A 574 17.18 38.70 7.49
CA ASN A 574 17.67 38.30 6.16
C ASN A 574 19.17 38.55 5.92
N THR A 575 19.90 39.12 6.90
CA THR A 575 21.35 39.27 6.78
C THR A 575 22.00 37.89 6.66
N ALA A 576 22.95 37.76 5.71
CA ALA A 576 23.72 36.55 5.54
C ALA A 576 24.48 36.20 6.83
N LEU A 577 24.41 34.93 7.20
CA LEU A 577 25.06 34.40 8.41
C LEU A 577 26.55 34.13 8.12
N THR A 578 27.44 34.75 8.85
CA THR A 578 28.87 34.40 8.84
C THR A 578 29.21 33.49 10.01
N GLY A 579 30.35 32.77 9.91
CA GLY A 579 30.82 31.93 11.01
C GLY A 579 31.06 32.74 12.29
N ASN A 580 31.65 33.95 12.17
CA ASN A 580 31.90 34.83 13.31
C ASN A 580 30.60 35.30 13.98
N LEU A 581 29.55 35.60 13.21
CA LEU A 581 28.24 35.95 13.78
C LEU A 581 27.61 34.75 14.51
N LEU A 582 27.71 33.53 13.94
CA LEU A 582 27.21 32.32 14.60
C LEU A 582 27.96 32.05 15.90
N ASP A 583 29.30 32.20 15.90
CA ASP A 583 30.12 32.05 17.11
C ASP A 583 29.67 33.03 18.22
N GLU A 584 29.45 34.31 17.87
CA GLU A 584 28.95 35.31 18.82
C GLU A 584 27.59 34.94 19.43
N LEU A 585 26.67 34.41 18.62
CA LEU A 585 25.36 33.89 19.09
C LEU A 585 25.53 32.69 20.03
N CYS A 586 26.43 31.77 19.69
CA CYS A 586 26.70 30.58 20.49
C CYS A 586 27.34 30.90 21.85
N GLN A 587 28.30 31.85 21.89
CA GLN A 587 28.94 32.29 23.14
C GLN A 587 27.94 32.92 24.11
N ARG A 588 26.83 33.47 23.59
CA ARG A 588 25.74 34.01 24.43
C ARG A 588 24.66 33.01 24.75
N PHE A 589 24.56 31.94 23.94
CA PHE A 589 23.56 30.89 24.11
C PHE A 589 23.98 29.79 25.10
N LEU A 590 25.24 29.38 25.08
CA LEU A 590 25.81 28.37 25.95
C LEU A 590 26.50 29.03 27.16
N ASP A 591 26.33 28.49 28.36
CA ASP A 591 26.97 28.98 29.59
C ASP A 591 28.52 28.88 29.50
N ASP A 592 29.03 27.85 28.84
CA ASP A 592 30.46 27.60 28.59
C ASP A 592 30.60 27.01 27.18
N ALA A 593 30.68 27.89 26.18
CA ALA A 593 30.83 27.49 24.79
C ALA A 593 32.27 27.03 24.52
N PRO A 594 32.51 25.80 24.02
CA PRO A 594 33.86 25.38 23.67
C PRO A 594 34.48 26.22 22.57
N ASP A 595 35.77 26.54 22.71
CA ASP A 595 36.52 27.21 21.63
C ASP A 595 36.48 26.39 20.35
N GLY A 596 36.16 27.03 19.21
CA GLY A 596 36.11 26.40 17.91
C GLY A 596 34.90 25.48 17.71
N LEU A 597 33.82 25.62 18.51
CA LEU A 597 32.57 24.89 18.36
C LEU A 597 31.94 25.09 16.98
N VAL A 598 32.07 26.29 16.43
CA VAL A 598 31.60 26.67 15.09
C VAL A 598 32.74 27.33 14.31
N PRO A 599 32.69 27.39 12.95
CA PRO A 599 33.73 28.02 12.14
C PRO A 599 33.87 29.50 12.49
N GLN A 600 35.08 29.95 12.82
CA GLN A 600 35.41 31.37 13.03
C GLN A 600 35.90 31.98 11.70
N THR A 601 34.97 32.41 10.87
CA THR A 601 35.23 32.97 9.54
C THR A 601 34.25 34.10 9.21
N ASP A 602 34.70 35.04 8.39
CA ASP A 602 33.86 36.09 7.79
C ASP A 602 33.09 35.57 6.55
N ASP A 603 33.37 34.33 6.12
CA ASP A 603 32.65 33.72 5.03
C ASP A 603 31.19 33.44 5.42
N VAL A 604 30.31 33.57 4.44
CA VAL A 604 28.90 33.26 4.61
C VAL A 604 28.71 31.76 4.67
N LEU A 605 28.08 31.26 5.73
CA LEU A 605 27.77 29.82 5.89
C LEU A 605 26.62 29.41 4.99
N THR A 606 26.78 28.27 4.36
CA THR A 606 25.69 27.56 3.66
C THR A 606 24.74 26.92 4.66
N ARG A 607 23.57 26.46 4.21
CA ARG A 607 22.62 25.73 5.06
C ARG A 607 23.16 24.37 5.52
N ALA A 608 24.00 23.73 4.70
CA ALA A 608 24.70 22.50 5.10
C ALA A 608 25.69 22.76 6.25
N GLU A 609 26.47 23.85 6.16
CA GLU A 609 27.41 24.25 7.23
C GLU A 609 26.67 24.71 8.50
N LEU A 610 25.51 25.36 8.37
CA LEU A 610 24.65 25.67 9.52
C LEU A 610 24.09 24.39 10.15
N ALA A 611 23.71 23.37 9.37
CA ALA A 611 23.25 22.08 9.88
C ALA A 611 24.37 21.33 10.64
N GLN A 612 25.61 21.37 10.12
CA GLN A 612 26.78 20.84 10.82
C GLN A 612 27.02 21.56 12.16
N ALA A 613 26.96 22.87 12.16
CA ALA A 613 27.09 23.68 13.38
C ALA A 613 25.95 23.37 14.37
N ALA A 614 24.72 23.21 13.90
CA ALA A 614 23.56 22.86 14.72
C ALA A 614 23.75 21.55 15.48
N GLN A 615 24.33 20.52 14.85
CA GLN A 615 24.64 19.25 15.54
C GLN A 615 25.67 19.45 16.65
N ALA A 616 26.73 20.21 16.39
CA ALA A 616 27.76 20.52 17.38
C ALA A 616 27.18 21.32 18.57
N ILE A 617 26.42 22.38 18.31
CA ILE A 617 25.79 23.22 19.32
C ILE A 617 24.77 22.41 20.15
N TRP A 618 23.95 21.58 19.49
CA TRP A 618 22.99 20.72 20.18
C TRP A 618 23.69 19.74 21.14
N THR A 619 24.79 19.13 20.69
CA THR A 619 25.59 18.20 21.50
C THR A 619 26.21 18.91 22.72
N ALA A 620 26.75 20.11 22.54
CA ALA A 620 27.31 20.90 23.63
C ALA A 620 26.22 21.32 24.65
N ASN A 621 25.05 21.74 24.16
CA ASN A 621 23.92 22.12 25.01
C ASN A 621 23.36 20.94 25.83
N GLU A 622 23.28 19.74 25.25
CA GLU A 622 22.86 18.54 25.97
C GLU A 622 23.90 18.12 27.03
N ALA A 623 25.19 18.27 26.74
CA ALA A 623 26.25 17.98 27.71
C ALA A 623 26.18 18.88 28.96
N GLN A 624 25.80 20.15 28.81
CA GLN A 624 25.62 21.10 29.92
C GLN A 624 24.38 20.79 30.78
N LYS A 625 23.39 20.08 30.24
CA LYS A 625 22.19 19.66 30.99
C LYS A 625 22.39 18.40 31.84
N LEU A 626 23.43 17.62 31.58
CA LEU A 626 23.73 16.44 32.36
C LEU A 626 24.35 16.86 33.72
N PRO A 627 23.82 16.42 34.88
CA PRO A 627 24.46 16.69 36.16
C PRO A 627 25.87 16.09 36.14
N GLU A 628 26.86 16.85 36.64
CA GLU A 628 28.22 16.35 36.85
C GLU A 628 28.15 15.04 37.63
N THR A 629 28.28 13.91 36.94
CA THR A 629 28.43 12.62 37.57
C THR A 629 29.82 12.64 38.22
N THR A 630 29.83 12.91 39.52
CA THR A 630 31.00 12.85 40.39
C THR A 630 31.94 11.75 39.95
N ALA A 631 33.03 12.14 39.32
CA ALA A 631 34.23 11.29 39.25
C ALA A 631 34.66 10.96 40.69
N LYS A 632 34.47 9.73 41.12
CA LYS A 632 35.12 9.13 42.24
C LYS A 632 35.78 7.85 41.79
#